data_5d2614682c476f9f522c59e0f8766cdb
#
_entry.id   5d2614682c476f9f522c59e0f8766cdb
#
_cell.length_a   1.000
_cell.length_b   1.000
_cell.length_c   1.000
_cell.angle_alpha   90.00
_cell.angle_beta   90.00
_cell.angle_gamma   90.00
#
_symmetry.space_group_name_H-M   'P 1'
#
loop_
_entity.id
_entity.type
_entity.pdbx_description
1 polymer ?
#
loop_
_entity_poly.entity_id
_entity_poly.type
_entity_poly.pdbx_seq_one_letter_code
_entity_poly.pdbx_strand_id
1 'polypeptide(L)'
;MSWRVWRDHGMESQFNPRVAVGNAAAVCLAAWAEQSVARKNELTGRFDLAYGPHHLMRYDFHPAQKDRPIIIINFHGGYWRALDKADMNHHMADLAKGGFGLVNMNYPLCPDVSMTQMMTHLGTGIDDVVKMLDAGGHHQPIIMFGHSAGAHIALHLSHHPKLANRLVGIAALSGIYETELVLELAVNEDVRLGKDEAYKWNCLTHMPAVGPAYYIAVGGSEPSGWIDQSWIMAEALCQRGDSAQFHGCGGLHHFNLVDCLCDANHHDGARLHDWMKSLSR
;
A
#
# COMPACT_ATOMS: atom_id res chain seq x y z
N MET A 1 -5.15 -12.80 -29.25
CA MET A 1 -6.33 -12.06 -28.74
C MET A 1 -5.87 -11.30 -27.50
N SER A 2 -6.05 -9.97 -27.49
CA SER A 2 -5.81 -9.21 -26.26
C SER A 2 -6.93 -9.57 -25.28
N TRP A 3 -6.60 -10.25 -24.20
CA TRP A 3 -7.53 -10.59 -23.12
C TRP A 3 -7.90 -9.38 -22.25
N ARG A 4 -7.36 -8.19 -22.53
CA ARG A 4 -7.73 -6.90 -21.92
C ARG A 4 -9.09 -6.40 -22.43
N VAL A 5 -10.13 -7.25 -22.33
CA VAL A 5 -11.52 -6.94 -22.74
C VAL A 5 -12.12 -5.76 -21.97
N TRP A 6 -11.57 -5.41 -20.81
CA TRP A 6 -12.03 -4.30 -20.00
C TRP A 6 -11.93 -2.94 -20.71
N ARG A 7 -11.07 -2.77 -21.73
CA ARG A 7 -10.99 -1.53 -22.52
C ARG A 7 -12.30 -1.15 -23.19
N ASP A 8 -13.17 -2.12 -23.45
CA ASP A 8 -14.46 -1.91 -24.07
C ASP A 8 -15.53 -1.42 -23.07
N HIS A 9 -15.24 -1.41 -21.77
CA HIS A 9 -16.16 -1.06 -20.68
C HIS A 9 -15.97 0.36 -20.13
N GLY A 10 -15.06 1.14 -20.69
CA GLY A 10 -14.76 2.52 -20.27
C GLY A 10 -13.82 2.60 -19.06
N MET A 11 -12.82 3.46 -19.16
CA MET A 11 -11.72 3.58 -18.19
C MET A 11 -12.20 3.89 -16.77
N GLU A 12 -13.14 4.82 -16.61
CA GLU A 12 -13.68 5.20 -15.30
C GLU A 12 -14.31 4.03 -14.55
N SER A 13 -15.12 3.20 -15.23
CA SER A 13 -15.76 2.04 -14.59
C SER A 13 -14.76 0.97 -14.18
N GLN A 14 -13.60 0.91 -14.84
CA GLN A 14 -12.59 -0.12 -14.60
C GLN A 14 -11.53 0.31 -13.59
N PHE A 15 -11.22 1.61 -13.51
CA PHE A 15 -10.08 2.11 -12.71
C PHE A 15 -10.45 3.20 -11.70
N ASN A 16 -11.74 3.57 -11.59
CA ASN A 16 -12.22 4.41 -10.50
C ASN A 16 -13.02 3.56 -9.49
N PRO A 17 -12.41 3.16 -8.36
CA PRO A 17 -13.09 2.30 -7.39
C PRO A 17 -14.38 2.89 -6.83
N ARG A 18 -14.46 4.24 -6.73
CA ARG A 18 -15.68 4.91 -6.26
C ARG A 18 -16.83 4.74 -7.25
N VAL A 19 -16.56 4.79 -8.55
CA VAL A 19 -17.56 4.54 -9.59
C VAL A 19 -17.97 3.06 -9.57
N ALA A 20 -17.02 2.15 -9.47
CA ALA A 20 -17.25 0.71 -9.50
C ALA A 20 -18.10 0.22 -8.30
N VAL A 21 -17.85 0.75 -7.10
CA VAL A 21 -18.53 0.33 -5.86
C VAL A 21 -19.77 1.21 -5.58
N GLY A 22 -19.87 2.39 -6.21
CA GLY A 22 -20.99 3.31 -6.04
C GLY A 22 -21.10 3.84 -4.61
N ASN A 23 -22.33 3.93 -4.09
CA ASN A 23 -22.58 4.47 -2.75
C ASN A 23 -21.87 3.74 -1.61
N ALA A 24 -21.54 2.45 -1.76
CA ALA A 24 -20.84 1.70 -0.73
C ALA A 24 -19.41 2.24 -0.49
N ALA A 25 -18.79 2.90 -1.47
CA ALA A 25 -17.50 3.56 -1.28
C ALA A 25 -17.54 4.65 -0.20
N ALA A 26 -18.56 5.51 -0.23
CA ALA A 26 -18.74 6.56 0.78
C ALA A 26 -19.02 5.97 2.17
N VAL A 27 -19.81 4.89 2.24
CA VAL A 27 -20.11 4.19 3.49
C VAL A 27 -18.83 3.59 4.09
N CYS A 28 -18.00 2.91 3.28
CA CYS A 28 -16.73 2.36 3.74
C CYS A 28 -15.78 3.45 4.26
N LEU A 29 -15.61 4.53 3.52
CA LEU A 29 -14.72 5.63 3.92
C LEU A 29 -15.19 6.32 5.22
N ALA A 30 -16.51 6.51 5.40
CA ALA A 30 -17.05 7.04 6.64
C ALA A 30 -16.82 6.07 7.81
N ALA A 31 -17.01 4.76 7.60
CA ALA A 31 -16.74 3.75 8.59
C ALA A 31 -15.24 3.68 8.97
N TRP A 32 -14.32 3.85 8.00
CA TRP A 32 -12.89 3.93 8.28
C TRP A 32 -12.55 5.10 9.19
N ALA A 33 -13.08 6.30 8.89
CA ALA A 33 -12.85 7.48 9.70
C ALA A 33 -13.36 7.28 11.14
N GLU A 34 -14.59 6.77 11.31
CA GLU A 34 -15.19 6.48 12.62
C GLU A 34 -14.39 5.43 13.39
N GLN A 35 -14.09 4.28 12.77
CA GLN A 35 -13.33 3.20 13.40
C GLN A 35 -11.91 3.61 13.74
N SER A 36 -11.25 4.40 12.88
CA SER A 36 -9.90 4.89 13.13
C SER A 36 -9.82 5.82 14.34
N VAL A 37 -10.82 6.67 14.52
CA VAL A 37 -10.94 7.51 15.71
C VAL A 37 -11.20 6.66 16.96
N ALA A 38 -12.16 5.73 16.88
CA ALA A 38 -12.54 4.86 18.00
C ALA A 38 -11.40 3.97 18.48
N ARG A 39 -10.60 3.46 17.55
CA ARG A 39 -9.56 2.45 17.80
C ARG A 39 -8.15 3.03 17.96
N LYS A 40 -7.97 4.35 17.83
CA LYS A 40 -6.66 5.00 18.00
C LYS A 40 -5.99 4.64 19.33
N ASN A 41 -6.76 4.53 20.40
CA ASN A 41 -6.26 4.21 21.74
C ASN A 41 -5.83 2.75 21.92
N GLU A 42 -6.11 1.87 20.96
CA GLU A 42 -5.56 0.50 20.92
C GLU A 42 -4.09 0.50 20.49
N LEU A 43 -3.62 1.57 19.86
CA LEU A 43 -2.27 1.75 19.37
C LEU A 43 -1.39 2.42 20.44
N THR A 44 -0.24 1.83 20.70
CA THR A 44 0.75 2.36 21.65
C THR A 44 2.05 2.64 20.90
N GLY A 45 2.71 3.76 21.20
CA GLY A 45 3.94 4.10 20.51
C GLY A 45 4.18 5.61 20.42
N ARG A 46 4.84 6.03 19.36
CA ARG A 46 5.17 7.43 19.09
C ARG A 46 4.39 7.90 17.87
N PHE A 47 3.70 9.01 18.01
CA PHE A 47 2.84 9.57 16.98
C PHE A 47 3.45 10.84 16.39
N ASP A 48 3.10 11.12 15.14
CA ASP A 48 3.40 12.36 14.41
C ASP A 48 4.90 12.72 14.36
N LEU A 49 5.76 11.69 14.24
CA LEU A 49 7.19 11.87 14.06
C LEU A 49 7.45 12.56 12.71
N ALA A 50 8.12 13.72 12.76
CA ALA A 50 8.39 14.51 11.56
C ALA A 50 9.62 14.00 10.82
N TYR A 51 9.49 13.79 9.49
CA TYR A 51 10.61 13.49 8.60
C TYR A 51 10.89 14.62 7.59
N GLY A 52 10.20 15.76 7.70
CA GLY A 52 10.40 16.93 6.85
C GLY A 52 9.52 18.10 7.25
N PRO A 53 9.62 19.24 6.52
CA PRO A 53 8.97 20.49 6.90
C PRO A 53 7.47 20.53 6.60
N HIS A 54 6.98 19.75 5.62
CA HIS A 54 5.56 19.75 5.25
C HIS A 54 4.74 19.10 6.36
N HIS A 55 3.53 19.60 6.64
CA HIS A 55 2.68 19.11 7.74
C HIS A 55 2.29 17.63 7.60
N LEU A 56 2.20 17.09 6.37
CA LEU A 56 1.96 15.68 6.10
C LEU A 56 3.24 14.83 6.08
N MET A 57 4.43 15.40 6.18
CA MET A 57 5.68 14.63 6.32
C MET A 57 5.80 14.13 7.77
N ARG A 58 4.94 13.18 8.12
CA ARG A 58 4.81 12.59 9.46
C ARG A 58 4.62 11.08 9.35
N TYR A 59 5.02 10.37 10.39
CA TYR A 59 4.67 8.96 10.57
C TYR A 59 4.42 8.62 12.03
N ASP A 60 3.74 7.52 12.27
CA ASP A 60 3.59 6.94 13.59
C ASP A 60 4.43 5.67 13.68
N PHE A 61 4.98 5.39 14.85
CA PHE A 61 5.75 4.17 15.13
C PHE A 61 5.15 3.42 16.32
N HIS A 62 4.86 2.15 16.12
CA HIS A 62 4.36 1.22 17.13
C HIS A 62 5.33 0.04 17.22
N PRO A 63 5.95 -0.22 18.38
CA PRO A 63 6.94 -1.29 18.51
C PRO A 63 6.30 -2.68 18.36
N ALA A 64 7.04 -3.61 17.78
CA ALA A 64 6.62 -5.01 17.68
C ALA A 64 6.57 -5.68 19.07
N GLN A 65 5.75 -6.70 19.22
CA GLN A 65 5.83 -7.62 20.34
C GLN A 65 7.14 -8.44 20.25
N LYS A 66 7.70 -8.84 21.41
CA LYS A 66 9.05 -9.47 21.47
C LYS A 66 9.16 -10.77 20.68
N ASP A 67 8.08 -11.51 20.56
CA ASP A 67 7.98 -12.79 19.85
C ASP A 67 7.60 -12.64 18.36
N ARG A 68 7.42 -11.41 17.88
CA ARG A 68 7.00 -11.08 16.51
C ARG A 68 7.94 -10.06 15.89
N PRO A 69 9.12 -10.48 15.47
CA PRO A 69 10.19 -9.56 15.10
C PRO A 69 10.07 -9.04 13.65
N ILE A 70 8.91 -8.54 13.24
CA ILE A 70 8.70 -7.92 11.92
C ILE A 70 8.16 -6.51 12.09
N ILE A 71 8.66 -5.58 11.31
CA ILE A 71 8.13 -4.22 11.19
C ILE A 71 7.45 -4.07 9.84
N ILE A 72 6.21 -3.61 9.85
CA ILE A 72 5.45 -3.26 8.66
C ILE A 72 5.54 -1.74 8.46
N ILE A 73 5.97 -1.30 7.28
CA ILE A 73 5.88 0.10 6.86
C ILE A 73 4.67 0.22 5.95
N ASN A 74 3.62 0.89 6.44
CA ASN A 74 2.36 1.08 5.73
C ASN A 74 2.32 2.41 4.99
N PHE A 75 1.78 2.37 3.76
CA PHE A 75 1.45 3.54 2.94
C PHE A 75 -0.03 3.50 2.62
N HIS A 76 -0.76 4.57 2.96
CA HIS A 76 -2.19 4.66 2.69
C HIS A 76 -2.50 4.84 1.20
N GLY A 77 -3.74 4.54 0.82
CA GLY A 77 -4.26 4.75 -0.52
C GLY A 77 -4.72 6.19 -0.78
N GLY A 78 -5.70 6.36 -1.67
CA GLY A 78 -6.32 7.64 -1.97
C GLY A 78 -5.87 8.30 -3.27
N TYR A 79 -5.42 7.51 -4.24
CA TYR A 79 -4.99 8.01 -5.56
C TYR A 79 -3.92 9.12 -5.46
N TRP A 80 -3.03 9.06 -4.46
CA TRP A 80 -1.97 10.06 -4.18
C TRP A 80 -2.49 11.49 -3.89
N ARG A 81 -3.80 11.69 -3.76
CA ARG A 81 -4.47 13.01 -3.61
C ARG A 81 -5.40 13.12 -2.42
N ALA A 82 -5.59 12.06 -1.66
CA ALA A 82 -6.56 12.01 -0.57
C ALA A 82 -6.14 11.03 0.52
N LEU A 83 -6.85 11.06 1.62
CA LEU A 83 -6.64 10.30 2.84
C LEU A 83 -5.42 10.77 3.66
N ASP A 84 -5.32 10.23 4.84
CA ASP A 84 -4.28 10.49 5.83
C ASP A 84 -3.93 9.18 6.55
N LYS A 85 -2.73 9.08 7.12
CA LYS A 85 -2.35 7.94 7.96
C LYS A 85 -3.35 7.69 9.09
N ALA A 86 -3.98 8.75 9.59
CA ALA A 86 -4.96 8.64 10.67
C ALA A 86 -6.22 7.86 10.25
N ASP A 87 -6.59 7.88 8.96
CA ASP A 87 -7.70 7.08 8.43
C ASP A 87 -7.40 5.58 8.46
N MET A 88 -6.13 5.20 8.65
CA MET A 88 -5.67 3.80 8.67
C MET A 88 -5.50 3.24 10.09
N ASN A 89 -5.78 4.00 11.15
CA ASN A 89 -5.53 3.56 12.53
C ASN A 89 -6.23 2.24 12.88
N HIS A 90 -7.43 1.99 12.40
CA HIS A 90 -8.13 0.74 12.64
C HIS A 90 -7.44 -0.46 11.99
N HIS A 91 -6.92 -0.31 10.76
CA HIS A 91 -6.10 -1.34 10.11
C HIS A 91 -4.79 -1.58 10.88
N MET A 92 -4.15 -0.49 11.32
CA MET A 92 -2.94 -0.59 12.14
C MET A 92 -3.22 -1.31 13.45
N ALA A 93 -4.36 -1.06 14.09
CA ALA A 93 -4.75 -1.75 15.32
C ALA A 93 -4.93 -3.27 15.08
N ASP A 94 -5.47 -3.69 13.94
CA ASP A 94 -5.61 -5.12 13.61
C ASP A 94 -4.25 -5.78 13.34
N LEU A 95 -3.37 -5.11 12.58
CA LEU A 95 -2.00 -5.59 12.38
C LEU A 95 -1.21 -5.64 13.70
N ALA A 96 -1.37 -4.65 14.59
CA ALA A 96 -0.75 -4.65 15.92
C ALA A 96 -1.19 -5.83 16.78
N LYS A 97 -2.48 -6.23 16.73
CA LYS A 97 -2.98 -7.47 17.37
C LYS A 97 -2.28 -8.73 16.85
N GLY A 98 -1.85 -8.72 15.59
CA GLY A 98 -0.99 -9.75 15.00
C GLY A 98 0.42 -9.81 15.59
N GLY A 99 0.81 -8.80 16.41
CA GLY A 99 2.12 -8.69 17.07
C GLY A 99 3.17 -7.95 16.26
N PHE A 100 2.84 -7.43 15.07
CA PHE A 100 3.77 -6.70 14.22
C PHE A 100 4.12 -5.32 14.79
N GLY A 101 5.36 -4.88 14.59
CA GLY A 101 5.72 -3.48 14.70
C GLY A 101 5.23 -2.71 13.48
N LEU A 102 4.84 -1.46 13.66
CA LEU A 102 4.22 -0.69 12.59
C LEU A 102 4.88 0.68 12.45
N VAL A 103 5.09 1.07 11.22
CA VAL A 103 5.36 2.45 10.82
C VAL A 103 4.23 2.86 9.87
N ASN A 104 3.39 3.78 10.29
CA ASN A 104 2.26 4.26 9.49
C ASN A 104 2.64 5.60 8.86
N MET A 105 2.96 5.60 7.56
CA MET A 105 3.48 6.76 6.84
C MET A 105 2.37 7.66 6.34
N ASN A 106 2.54 8.95 6.53
CA ASN A 106 1.82 9.99 5.82
C ASN A 106 2.76 10.69 4.82
N TYR A 107 2.21 11.38 3.84
CA TYR A 107 3.01 12.02 2.80
C TYR A 107 2.25 13.18 2.14
N PRO A 108 2.96 14.21 1.61
CA PRO A 108 2.35 15.29 0.83
C PRO A 108 1.61 14.73 -0.39
N LEU A 109 0.44 15.30 -0.68
CA LEU A 109 -0.48 14.81 -1.69
C LEU A 109 -0.44 15.66 -2.96
N CYS A 110 -0.79 15.07 -4.10
CA CYS A 110 -1.10 15.79 -5.32
C CYS A 110 -2.42 16.58 -5.13
N PRO A 111 -2.57 17.77 -5.72
CA PRO A 111 -1.62 18.47 -6.60
C PRO A 111 -0.65 19.40 -5.88
N ASP A 112 -0.63 19.44 -4.54
CA ASP A 112 0.27 20.33 -3.77
C ASP A 112 1.75 20.01 -4.08
N VAL A 113 2.03 18.75 -4.36
CA VAL A 113 3.31 18.26 -4.87
C VAL A 113 3.07 17.37 -6.11
N SER A 114 4.07 17.29 -7.01
CA SER A 114 4.01 16.30 -8.09
C SER A 114 4.26 14.88 -7.53
N MET A 115 3.91 13.84 -8.30
CA MET A 115 4.21 12.45 -7.92
C MET A 115 5.71 12.25 -7.68
N THR A 116 6.57 12.84 -8.50
CA THR A 116 8.04 12.79 -8.34
C THR A 116 8.49 13.44 -7.04
N GLN A 117 7.93 14.58 -6.67
CA GLN A 117 8.23 15.23 -5.39
C GLN A 117 7.74 14.41 -4.20
N MET A 118 6.51 13.87 -4.29
CA MET A 118 5.96 12.98 -3.27
C MET A 118 6.85 11.75 -3.03
N MET A 119 7.29 11.08 -4.09
CA MET A 119 8.18 9.92 -3.99
C MET A 119 9.55 10.29 -3.41
N THR A 120 10.08 11.48 -3.75
CA THR A 120 11.32 12.01 -3.16
C THR A 120 11.17 12.27 -1.65
N HIS A 121 10.06 12.88 -1.24
CA HIS A 121 9.76 13.10 0.18
C HIS A 121 9.62 11.79 0.94
N LEU A 122 8.95 10.80 0.35
CA LEU A 122 8.82 9.47 0.95
C LEU A 122 10.17 8.75 1.08
N GLY A 123 11.08 8.92 0.11
CA GLY A 123 12.47 8.44 0.22
C GLY A 123 13.17 9.04 1.45
N THR A 124 13.06 10.36 1.66
CA THR A 124 13.54 11.01 2.88
C THR A 124 12.87 10.43 4.15
N GLY A 125 11.59 10.10 4.05
CA GLY A 125 10.85 9.44 5.14
C GLY A 125 11.41 8.07 5.48
N ILE A 126 11.77 7.27 4.47
CA ILE A 126 12.43 5.97 4.70
C ILE A 126 13.80 6.14 5.38
N ASP A 127 14.60 7.15 4.97
CA ASP A 127 15.86 7.45 5.64
C ASP A 127 15.67 7.74 7.12
N ASP A 128 14.67 8.57 7.47
CA ASP A 128 14.37 8.93 8.86
C ASP A 128 13.82 7.74 9.66
N VAL A 129 12.91 6.96 9.07
CA VAL A 129 12.38 5.73 9.68
C VAL A 129 13.50 4.75 10.02
N VAL A 130 14.39 4.45 9.07
CA VAL A 130 15.50 3.50 9.33
C VAL A 130 16.42 4.05 10.42
N LYS A 131 16.77 5.33 10.36
CA LYS A 131 17.57 5.98 11.42
C LYS A 131 16.89 5.91 12.79
N MET A 132 15.59 6.14 12.87
CA MET A 132 14.82 6.04 14.13
C MET A 132 14.80 4.61 14.65
N LEU A 133 14.59 3.61 13.77
CA LEU A 133 14.60 2.20 14.12
C LEU A 133 15.98 1.77 14.66
N ASP A 134 17.05 2.13 13.97
CA ASP A 134 18.43 1.79 14.37
C ASP A 134 18.80 2.42 15.71
N ALA A 135 18.45 3.69 15.93
CA ALA A 135 18.68 4.38 17.19
C ALA A 135 17.89 3.76 18.35
N GLY A 136 16.74 3.15 18.07
CA GLY A 136 15.93 2.42 19.05
C GLY A 136 16.33 0.95 19.24
N GLY A 137 17.34 0.46 18.52
CA GLY A 137 17.74 -0.96 18.54
C GLY A 137 16.76 -1.90 17.83
N HIS A 138 15.93 -1.36 16.95
CA HIS A 138 14.95 -2.11 16.17
C HIS A 138 15.54 -2.57 14.82
N HIS A 139 16.19 -3.74 14.81
CA HIS A 139 16.87 -4.30 13.64
C HIS A 139 16.07 -5.42 12.94
N GLN A 140 14.79 -5.51 13.21
CA GLN A 140 13.88 -6.53 12.67
C GLN A 140 13.78 -6.44 11.13
N PRO A 141 13.44 -7.56 10.46
CA PRO A 141 13.02 -7.56 9.07
C PRO A 141 11.86 -6.58 8.82
N ILE A 142 11.83 -6.01 7.63
CA ILE A 142 10.82 -5.02 7.22
C ILE A 142 9.95 -5.64 6.12
N ILE A 143 8.65 -5.43 6.23
CA ILE A 143 7.67 -5.64 5.16
C ILE A 143 7.11 -4.27 4.78
N MET A 144 7.12 -3.94 3.50
CA MET A 144 6.35 -2.81 2.99
C MET A 144 4.91 -3.27 2.71
N PHE A 145 3.96 -2.44 3.10
CA PHE A 145 2.55 -2.73 3.00
C PHE A 145 1.82 -1.53 2.40
N GLY A 146 0.94 -1.76 1.46
CA GLY A 146 0.15 -0.68 0.90
C GLY A 146 -1.11 -1.16 0.21
N HIS A 147 -2.14 -0.32 0.24
CA HIS A 147 -3.39 -0.52 -0.46
C HIS A 147 -3.55 0.54 -1.55
N SER A 148 -4.01 0.13 -2.74
CA SER A 148 -4.28 1.06 -3.84
C SER A 148 -3.04 1.87 -4.23
N ALA A 149 -3.08 3.20 -4.19
CA ALA A 149 -1.91 4.07 -4.39
C ALA A 149 -0.75 3.76 -3.42
N GLY A 150 -1.06 3.29 -2.20
CA GLY A 150 -0.04 2.86 -1.24
C GLY A 150 0.74 1.62 -1.69
N ALA A 151 0.09 0.69 -2.40
CA ALA A 151 0.76 -0.47 -2.98
C ALA A 151 1.79 -0.05 -4.06
N HIS A 152 1.40 0.90 -4.92
CA HIS A 152 2.30 1.52 -5.89
C HIS A 152 3.53 2.15 -5.22
N ILE A 153 3.31 2.94 -4.15
CA ILE A 153 4.38 3.56 -3.37
C ILE A 153 5.32 2.49 -2.78
N ALA A 154 4.77 1.45 -2.15
CA ALA A 154 5.56 0.37 -1.55
C ALA A 154 6.46 -0.33 -2.57
N LEU A 155 5.95 -0.61 -3.78
CA LEU A 155 6.73 -1.25 -4.85
C LEU A 155 7.90 -0.36 -5.30
N HIS A 156 7.69 0.93 -5.54
CA HIS A 156 8.75 1.83 -5.98
C HIS A 156 9.80 2.12 -4.91
N LEU A 157 9.38 2.29 -3.64
CA LEU A 157 10.31 2.52 -2.53
C LEU A 157 11.11 1.27 -2.14
N SER A 158 10.77 0.10 -2.67
CA SER A 158 11.52 -1.15 -2.45
C SER A 158 13.00 -1.05 -2.87
N HIS A 159 13.32 -0.16 -3.81
CA HIS A 159 14.70 0.10 -4.24
C HIS A 159 15.51 0.98 -3.28
N HIS A 160 14.89 1.47 -2.21
CA HIS A 160 15.58 2.41 -1.32
C HIS A 160 16.79 1.74 -0.65
N PRO A 161 18.03 2.31 -0.77
CA PRO A 161 19.27 1.64 -0.37
C PRO A 161 19.28 1.23 1.11
N LYS A 162 18.64 2.02 1.98
CA LYS A 162 18.56 1.73 3.42
C LYS A 162 17.72 0.50 3.76
N LEU A 163 16.91 0.02 2.81
CA LEU A 163 16.06 -1.17 3.00
C LEU A 163 16.72 -2.46 2.49
N ALA A 164 17.76 -2.38 1.67
CA ALA A 164 18.33 -3.50 0.91
C ALA A 164 18.62 -4.76 1.76
N ASN A 165 19.06 -4.60 3.01
CA ASN A 165 19.40 -5.72 3.89
C ASN A 165 18.29 -6.09 4.89
N ARG A 166 17.15 -5.40 4.85
CA ARG A 166 16.07 -5.57 5.84
C ARG A 166 14.70 -5.84 5.19
N LEU A 167 14.51 -5.45 3.94
CA LEU A 167 13.26 -5.65 3.22
C LEU A 167 13.12 -7.12 2.83
N VAL A 168 12.22 -7.82 3.49
CA VAL A 168 11.98 -9.25 3.27
C VAL A 168 10.68 -9.52 2.51
N GLY A 169 9.75 -8.57 2.47
CA GLY A 169 8.47 -8.75 1.78
C GLY A 169 7.79 -7.44 1.39
N ILE A 170 6.89 -7.54 0.42
CA ILE A 170 6.00 -6.45 -0.01
C ILE A 170 4.60 -7.01 -0.16
N ALA A 171 3.65 -6.49 0.61
CA ALA A 171 2.22 -6.77 0.48
C ALA A 171 1.56 -5.61 -0.28
N ALA A 172 1.19 -5.86 -1.52
CA ALA A 172 0.56 -4.90 -2.41
C ALA A 172 -0.91 -5.30 -2.65
N LEU A 173 -1.81 -4.55 -2.03
CA LEU A 173 -3.24 -4.85 -2.02
C LEU A 173 -3.98 -3.93 -3.00
N SER A 174 -4.63 -4.49 -4.00
CA SER A 174 -5.39 -3.75 -5.02
C SER A 174 -4.61 -2.56 -5.57
N GLY A 175 -3.36 -2.76 -5.96
CA GLY A 175 -2.44 -1.70 -6.34
C GLY A 175 -2.75 -1.05 -7.68
N ILE A 176 -2.20 0.14 -7.90
CA ILE A 176 -2.13 0.80 -9.20
C ILE A 176 -0.74 0.48 -9.76
N TYR A 177 -0.67 -0.34 -10.80
CA TYR A 177 0.61 -0.79 -11.34
C TYR A 177 0.96 -0.16 -12.69
N GLU A 178 -0.06 0.19 -13.48
CA GLU A 178 0.06 0.85 -14.78
C GLU A 178 -0.39 2.32 -14.65
N THR A 179 0.52 3.21 -14.27
CA THR A 179 0.21 4.63 -14.03
C THR A 179 -0.23 5.40 -15.28
N GLU A 180 0.12 4.94 -16.48
CA GLU A 180 -0.37 5.54 -17.72
C GLU A 180 -1.89 5.47 -17.88
N LEU A 181 -2.55 4.48 -17.26
CA LEU A 181 -4.01 4.40 -17.26
C LEU A 181 -4.68 5.60 -16.57
N VAL A 182 -3.97 6.19 -15.59
CA VAL A 182 -4.48 7.34 -14.84
C VAL A 182 -4.63 8.59 -15.72
N LEU A 183 -3.85 8.70 -16.80
CA LEU A 183 -3.93 9.82 -17.73
C LEU A 183 -5.31 9.96 -18.40
N GLU A 184 -6.08 8.87 -18.47
CA GLU A 184 -7.40 8.80 -19.08
C GLU A 184 -8.55 8.91 -18.05
N LEU A 185 -8.25 9.09 -16.76
CA LEU A 185 -9.23 9.13 -15.69
C LEU A 185 -9.49 10.57 -15.20
N ALA A 186 -10.71 10.85 -14.78
CA ALA A 186 -11.08 12.14 -14.21
C ALA A 186 -10.24 12.48 -12.96
N VAL A 187 -9.80 11.48 -12.18
CA VAL A 187 -8.91 11.68 -11.03
C VAL A 187 -7.61 12.39 -11.39
N ASN A 188 -7.20 12.33 -12.67
CA ASN A 188 -5.98 13.02 -13.12
C ASN A 188 -6.11 14.56 -13.16
N GLU A 189 -7.31 15.10 -13.11
CA GLU A 189 -7.52 16.54 -12.94
C GLU A 189 -6.91 17.04 -11.62
N ASP A 190 -6.97 16.20 -10.57
CA ASP A 190 -6.37 16.47 -9.27
C ASP A 190 -4.91 16.00 -9.19
N VAL A 191 -4.59 14.79 -9.65
CA VAL A 191 -3.22 14.22 -9.58
C VAL A 191 -2.25 14.99 -10.46
N ARG A 192 -2.71 15.47 -11.62
CA ARG A 192 -1.95 16.22 -12.63
C ARG A 192 -0.73 15.46 -13.13
N LEU A 193 -0.87 14.15 -13.29
CA LEU A 193 0.19 13.29 -13.79
C LEU A 193 0.42 13.57 -15.28
N GLY A 194 1.65 13.90 -15.65
CA GLY A 194 2.09 14.03 -17.03
C GLY A 194 2.57 12.68 -17.61
N LYS A 195 2.68 12.58 -18.95
CA LYS A 195 3.11 11.34 -19.61
C LYS A 195 4.46 10.82 -19.14
N ASP A 196 5.43 11.70 -18.96
CA ASP A 196 6.79 11.32 -18.53
C ASP A 196 6.78 10.79 -17.08
N GLU A 197 6.01 11.42 -16.19
CA GLU A 197 5.85 10.92 -14.82
C GLU A 197 5.07 9.60 -14.80
N ALA A 198 4.00 9.47 -15.60
CA ALA A 198 3.25 8.23 -15.71
C ALA A 198 4.15 7.07 -16.13
N TYR A 199 4.97 7.25 -17.16
CA TYR A 199 5.94 6.25 -17.61
C TYR A 199 6.99 5.95 -16.52
N LYS A 200 7.58 7.00 -15.92
CA LYS A 200 8.61 6.87 -14.87
C LYS A 200 8.14 6.06 -13.68
N TRP A 201 6.88 6.22 -13.29
CA TRP A 201 6.32 5.60 -12.11
C TRP A 201 5.44 4.37 -12.41
N ASN A 202 5.51 3.82 -13.62
CA ASN A 202 4.85 2.57 -13.99
C ASN A 202 5.61 1.37 -13.40
N CYS A 203 4.94 0.57 -12.57
CA CYS A 203 5.55 -0.58 -11.90
C CYS A 203 5.92 -1.73 -12.84
N LEU A 204 5.26 -1.84 -13.99
CA LEU A 204 5.56 -2.88 -14.99
C LEU A 204 6.78 -2.53 -15.84
N THR A 205 7.02 -1.23 -16.04
CA THR A 205 8.20 -0.72 -16.76
C THR A 205 9.40 -0.60 -15.83
N HIS A 206 9.17 -0.15 -14.61
CA HIS A 206 10.16 0.02 -13.56
C HIS A 206 9.84 -0.95 -12.42
N MET A 207 10.15 -2.22 -12.68
CA MET A 207 9.86 -3.34 -11.76
C MET A 207 10.46 -3.09 -10.37
N PRO A 208 9.78 -3.49 -9.27
CA PRO A 208 10.28 -3.32 -7.92
C PRO A 208 11.57 -4.13 -7.66
N ALA A 209 12.19 -3.96 -6.49
CA ALA A 209 13.46 -4.59 -6.13
C ALA A 209 13.43 -6.12 -6.28
N VAL A 210 14.57 -6.72 -6.58
CA VAL A 210 14.75 -8.17 -6.54
C VAL A 210 15.11 -8.59 -5.12
N GLY A 211 14.59 -9.73 -4.66
CA GLY A 211 14.95 -10.35 -3.39
C GLY A 211 13.84 -10.42 -2.36
N PRO A 212 13.00 -9.38 -2.13
CA PRO A 212 11.82 -9.53 -1.27
C PRO A 212 10.82 -10.55 -1.82
N ALA A 213 10.04 -11.17 -0.93
CA ALA A 213 8.84 -11.92 -1.34
C ALA A 213 7.68 -10.96 -1.61
N TYR A 214 6.82 -11.31 -2.57
CA TYR A 214 5.70 -10.46 -2.99
C TYR A 214 4.36 -11.14 -2.69
N TYR A 215 3.45 -10.41 -2.07
CA TYR A 215 2.06 -10.79 -1.86
C TYR A 215 1.17 -9.79 -2.61
N ILE A 216 0.66 -10.20 -3.76
CA ILE A 216 -0.21 -9.38 -4.61
C ILE A 216 -1.64 -9.85 -4.39
N ALA A 217 -2.50 -9.02 -3.83
CA ALA A 217 -3.90 -9.34 -3.60
C ALA A 217 -4.83 -8.35 -4.29
N VAL A 218 -6.00 -8.82 -4.70
CA VAL A 218 -7.05 -8.01 -5.32
C VAL A 218 -8.42 -8.56 -4.91
N GLY A 219 -9.41 -7.69 -4.77
CA GLY A 219 -10.79 -8.10 -4.47
C GLY A 219 -11.43 -8.78 -5.70
N GLY A 220 -12.01 -9.96 -5.49
CA GLY A 220 -12.67 -10.71 -6.57
C GLY A 220 -13.95 -10.07 -7.09
N SER A 221 -14.48 -9.04 -6.41
CA SER A 221 -15.60 -8.21 -6.86
C SER A 221 -15.14 -6.83 -7.40
N GLU A 222 -13.85 -6.63 -7.60
CA GLU A 222 -13.34 -5.45 -8.30
C GLU A 222 -13.54 -5.56 -9.81
N PRO A 223 -13.53 -4.45 -10.54
CA PRO A 223 -13.60 -4.49 -12.01
C PRO A 223 -12.46 -5.31 -12.63
N SER A 224 -12.76 -5.92 -13.78
CA SER A 224 -11.79 -6.78 -14.48
C SER A 224 -10.46 -6.07 -14.79
N GLY A 225 -10.49 -4.77 -15.11
CA GLY A 225 -9.27 -3.99 -15.33
C GLY A 225 -8.37 -3.91 -14.10
N TRP A 226 -8.98 -3.80 -12.90
CA TRP A 226 -8.24 -3.79 -11.64
C TRP A 226 -7.66 -5.17 -11.30
N ILE A 227 -8.44 -6.23 -11.54
CA ILE A 227 -7.98 -7.61 -11.35
C ILE A 227 -6.84 -7.93 -12.32
N ASP A 228 -6.99 -7.53 -13.58
CA ASP A 228 -6.01 -7.80 -14.64
C ASP A 228 -4.66 -7.16 -14.36
N GLN A 229 -4.61 -5.87 -13.96
CA GLN A 229 -3.32 -5.23 -13.65
C GLN A 229 -2.63 -5.90 -12.46
N SER A 230 -3.39 -6.38 -11.46
CA SER A 230 -2.84 -7.10 -10.32
C SER A 230 -2.27 -8.46 -10.72
N TRP A 231 -2.98 -9.17 -11.60
CA TRP A 231 -2.50 -10.44 -12.17
C TRP A 231 -1.24 -10.24 -13.02
N ILE A 232 -1.22 -9.23 -13.91
CA ILE A 232 -0.06 -8.90 -14.75
C ILE A 232 1.16 -8.59 -13.89
N MET A 233 0.99 -7.83 -12.81
CA MET A 233 2.09 -7.52 -11.90
C MET A 233 2.66 -8.79 -11.24
N ALA A 234 1.80 -9.66 -10.74
CA ALA A 234 2.22 -10.92 -10.14
C ALA A 234 2.90 -11.85 -11.16
N GLU A 235 2.34 -11.94 -12.37
CA GLU A 235 2.94 -12.72 -13.46
C GLU A 235 4.33 -12.20 -13.85
N ALA A 236 4.49 -10.88 -13.99
CA ALA A 236 5.77 -10.26 -14.33
C ALA A 236 6.84 -10.55 -13.26
N LEU A 237 6.46 -10.50 -11.98
CA LEU A 237 7.35 -10.87 -10.86
C LEU A 237 7.76 -12.35 -10.95
N CYS A 238 6.81 -13.26 -11.16
CA CYS A 238 7.09 -14.69 -11.32
C CYS A 238 7.98 -14.98 -12.53
N GLN A 239 7.73 -14.31 -13.68
CA GLN A 239 8.56 -14.47 -14.88
C GLN A 239 9.98 -13.96 -14.68
N ARG A 240 10.19 -12.95 -13.84
CA ARG A 240 11.52 -12.48 -13.43
C ARG A 240 12.22 -13.45 -12.47
N GLY A 241 11.51 -14.41 -11.89
CA GLY A 241 12.04 -15.40 -10.95
C GLY A 241 11.89 -15.01 -9.47
N ASP A 242 11.07 -13.98 -9.17
CA ASP A 242 10.80 -13.58 -7.79
C ASP A 242 9.86 -14.55 -7.07
N SER A 243 9.94 -14.57 -5.74
CA SER A 243 8.96 -15.24 -4.89
C SER A 243 7.70 -14.39 -4.82
N ALA A 244 6.75 -14.59 -5.73
CA ALA A 244 5.51 -13.85 -5.80
C ALA A 244 4.29 -14.77 -5.67
N GLN A 245 3.26 -14.29 -4.94
CA GLN A 245 1.97 -14.95 -4.80
C GLN A 245 0.87 -14.00 -5.27
N PHE A 246 -0.13 -14.52 -5.98
CA PHE A 246 -1.35 -13.79 -6.36
C PHE A 246 -2.55 -14.34 -5.61
N HIS A 247 -3.38 -13.44 -5.06
CA HIS A 247 -4.59 -13.78 -4.32
C HIS A 247 -5.79 -12.97 -4.81
N GLY A 248 -6.73 -13.63 -5.47
CA GLY A 248 -8.05 -13.09 -5.76
C GLY A 248 -9.00 -13.36 -4.59
N CYS A 249 -9.34 -12.34 -3.82
CA CYS A 249 -10.17 -12.45 -2.61
C CYS A 249 -11.65 -12.40 -2.97
N GLY A 250 -12.31 -13.55 -3.05
CA GLY A 250 -13.70 -13.69 -3.51
C GLY A 250 -14.70 -12.87 -2.67
N GLY A 251 -15.62 -12.16 -3.33
CA GLY A 251 -16.65 -11.34 -2.68
C GLY A 251 -16.17 -10.01 -2.11
N LEU A 252 -14.88 -9.74 -2.11
CA LEU A 252 -14.33 -8.46 -1.63
C LEU A 252 -14.19 -7.45 -2.78
N HIS A 253 -14.47 -6.20 -2.48
CA HIS A 253 -14.27 -5.05 -3.37
C HIS A 253 -13.14 -4.17 -2.86
N HIS A 254 -12.76 -3.15 -3.61
CA HIS A 254 -11.58 -2.30 -3.35
C HIS A 254 -11.47 -1.78 -1.90
N PHE A 255 -12.57 -1.37 -1.28
CA PHE A 255 -12.54 -0.77 0.07
C PHE A 255 -12.55 -1.82 1.19
N ASN A 256 -13.41 -2.84 1.14
CA ASN A 256 -13.46 -3.84 2.22
C ASN A 256 -12.32 -4.88 2.14
N LEU A 257 -11.59 -4.94 1.03
CA LEU A 257 -10.43 -5.81 0.89
C LEU A 257 -9.39 -5.56 2.00
N VAL A 258 -9.00 -4.29 2.21
CA VAL A 258 -7.97 -3.97 3.19
C VAL A 258 -8.45 -4.21 4.62
N ASP A 259 -9.73 -3.97 4.92
CA ASP A 259 -10.34 -4.30 6.22
C ASP A 259 -10.18 -5.80 6.51
N CYS A 260 -10.59 -6.65 5.55
CA CYS A 260 -10.52 -8.10 5.69
C CYS A 260 -9.08 -8.64 5.74
N LEU A 261 -8.16 -8.04 4.99
CA LEU A 261 -6.77 -8.50 4.95
C LEU A 261 -5.97 -8.07 6.19
N CYS A 262 -6.32 -6.98 6.84
CA CYS A 262 -5.71 -6.59 8.11
C CYS A 262 -6.23 -7.41 9.30
N ASP A 263 -7.47 -7.93 9.25
CA ASP A 263 -8.06 -8.74 10.31
C ASP A 263 -7.62 -10.21 10.21
N ALA A 264 -6.81 -10.66 11.17
CA ALA A 264 -6.36 -12.05 11.27
C ALA A 264 -7.50 -13.07 11.49
N ASN A 265 -8.70 -12.64 11.87
CA ASN A 265 -9.87 -13.52 12.01
C ASN A 265 -10.59 -13.75 10.67
N HIS A 266 -10.38 -12.90 9.67
CA HIS A 266 -10.85 -13.15 8.32
C HIS A 266 -9.94 -14.17 7.64
N HIS A 267 -10.48 -15.11 6.84
CA HIS A 267 -9.69 -16.19 6.23
C HIS A 267 -8.57 -15.68 5.30
N ASP A 268 -8.82 -14.61 4.52
CA ASP A 268 -7.79 -13.99 3.68
C ASP A 268 -6.78 -13.19 4.51
N GLY A 269 -7.23 -12.56 5.59
CA GLY A 269 -6.37 -11.90 6.56
C GLY A 269 -5.46 -12.88 7.29
N ALA A 270 -5.99 -14.01 7.76
CA ALA A 270 -5.19 -15.09 8.36
C ALA A 270 -4.06 -15.53 7.42
N ARG A 271 -4.37 -15.73 6.12
CA ARG A 271 -3.39 -16.10 5.09
C ARG A 271 -2.29 -15.04 4.92
N LEU A 272 -2.65 -13.76 4.87
CA LEU A 272 -1.69 -12.67 4.78
C LEU A 272 -0.81 -12.60 6.03
N HIS A 273 -1.39 -12.72 7.21
CA HIS A 273 -0.65 -12.72 8.48
C HIS A 273 0.33 -13.90 8.56
N ASP A 274 -0.07 -15.10 8.13
CA ASP A 274 0.80 -16.28 8.11
C ASP A 274 1.94 -16.12 7.10
N TRP A 275 1.66 -15.54 5.92
CA TRP A 275 2.70 -15.20 4.96
C TRP A 275 3.70 -14.20 5.57
N MET A 276 3.23 -13.09 6.17
CA MET A 276 4.11 -12.12 6.82
C MET A 276 4.97 -12.76 7.92
N LYS A 277 4.37 -13.60 8.78
CA LYS A 277 5.09 -14.31 9.84
C LYS A 277 6.15 -15.26 9.30
N SER A 278 5.92 -15.89 8.16
CA SER A 278 6.88 -16.82 7.53
C SER A 278 8.18 -16.15 7.10
N LEU A 279 8.17 -14.82 6.92
CA LEU A 279 9.34 -14.02 6.52
C LEU A 279 10.21 -13.56 7.70
N SER A 280 9.87 -13.94 8.93
CA SER A 280 10.63 -13.56 10.15
C SER A 280 11.87 -14.41 10.43
N ARG A 281 12.25 -15.31 9.50
CA ARG A 281 13.37 -16.27 9.68
C ARG A 281 14.68 -15.72 9.16
#